data_b54bea6065517877650ed952b8cf4195
#
_entry.id   b54bea6065517877650ed952b8cf4195
#
_cell.length_a   1.000
_cell.length_b   1.000
_cell.length_c   1.000
_cell.angle_alpha   90.00
_cell.angle_beta   90.00
_cell.angle_gamma   90.00
#
_symmetry.space_group_name_H-M   'P 1'
#
loop_
_entity.id
_entity.type
_entity.pdbx_description
1 polymer ?
#
loop_
_entity_poly.entity_id
_entity_poly.type
_entity_poly.pdbx_seq_one_letter_code
_entity_poly.pdbx_strand_id
1 'polypeptide(L)'
;MKLALRNRLFAFISLSRIFNILGSSIYNIVFIVFASSMPQPKFAVGIANFIVLIPTFFTVFVGMQADKTRQKARWLIHLGYLQAFLFILVALLTKSASYLAFATVCFLNIFSDIISDYRSGLQMPILQKNVEEKDLMEAYSFTQLLTF
;
A
#
# COMPACT_ATOMS: atom_id res chain seq x y z
N MET A 1 3.89 22.67 0.70
CA MET A 1 2.98 22.93 -0.44
C MET A 1 3.64 23.60 -1.64
N LYS A 2 4.50 24.59 -1.44
CA LYS A 2 5.22 25.24 -2.56
C LYS A 2 6.10 24.28 -3.38
N LEU A 3 6.71 23.29 -2.72
CA LEU A 3 7.55 22.28 -3.37
C LEU A 3 6.77 21.42 -4.37
N ALA A 4 5.57 20.99 -4.01
CA ALA A 4 4.72 20.17 -4.88
C ALA A 4 4.31 20.90 -6.16
N LEU A 5 4.20 22.23 -6.11
CA LEU A 5 3.89 23.04 -7.27
C LEU A 5 5.14 23.32 -8.13
N ARG A 6 6.33 23.33 -7.53
CA ARG A 6 7.58 23.64 -8.21
C ARG A 6 8.26 22.42 -8.84
N ASN A 7 8.14 21.23 -8.21
CA ASN A 7 8.77 20.01 -8.68
C ASN A 7 7.69 19.01 -9.15
N ARG A 8 7.62 18.79 -10.47
CA ARG A 8 6.62 17.89 -11.08
C ARG A 8 6.76 16.45 -10.60
N LEU A 9 7.99 15.96 -10.46
CA LEU A 9 8.22 14.58 -9.98
C LEU A 9 7.69 14.41 -8.56
N PHE A 10 7.97 15.35 -7.68
CA PHE A 10 7.44 15.35 -6.32
C PHE A 10 5.91 15.40 -6.30
N ALA A 11 5.31 16.23 -7.16
CA ALA A 11 3.85 16.32 -7.29
C ALA A 11 3.24 14.97 -7.74
N PHE A 12 3.83 14.31 -8.73
CA PHE A 12 3.35 13.02 -9.21
C PHE A 12 3.51 11.92 -8.15
N ILE A 13 4.64 11.87 -7.45
CA ILE A 13 4.87 10.89 -6.37
C ILE A 13 3.87 11.12 -5.23
N SER A 14 3.63 12.36 -4.84
CA SER A 14 2.68 12.71 -3.78
C SER A 14 1.26 12.33 -4.17
N LEU A 15 0.87 12.62 -5.41
CA LEU A 15 -0.45 12.25 -5.93
C LEU A 15 -0.64 10.73 -5.97
N SER A 16 0.36 10.00 -6.46
CA SER A 16 0.37 8.53 -6.45
C SER A 16 0.23 7.99 -5.03
N ARG A 17 0.91 8.58 -4.07
CA ARG A 17 0.84 8.20 -2.66
C ARG A 17 -0.54 8.43 -2.08
N ILE A 18 -1.17 9.57 -2.38
CA ILE A 18 -2.55 9.86 -1.96
C ILE A 18 -3.51 8.78 -2.48
N PHE A 19 -3.45 8.47 -3.78
CA PHE A 19 -4.30 7.45 -4.37
C PHE A 19 -4.02 6.06 -3.78
N ASN A 20 -2.76 5.73 -3.51
CA ASN A 20 -2.40 4.46 -2.88
C ASN A 20 -2.97 4.36 -1.46
N ILE A 21 -2.87 5.41 -0.65
CA ILE A 21 -3.41 5.46 0.71
C ILE A 21 -4.94 5.34 0.68
N LEU A 22 -5.61 6.07 -0.20
CA LEU A 22 -7.06 5.98 -0.36
C LEU A 22 -7.48 4.57 -0.79
N GLY A 23 -6.80 4.01 -1.79
CA GLY A 23 -7.06 2.65 -2.26
C GLY A 23 -6.88 1.60 -1.17
N SER A 24 -5.80 1.66 -0.42
CA SER A 24 -5.52 0.75 0.69
C SER A 24 -6.53 0.90 1.83
N SER A 25 -6.94 2.13 2.14
CA SER A 25 -7.93 2.40 3.18
C SER A 25 -9.30 1.83 2.80
N ILE A 26 -9.75 2.07 1.57
CA ILE A 26 -11.00 1.51 1.04
C ILE A 26 -10.90 -0.02 1.03
N TYR A 27 -9.80 -0.56 0.59
CA TYR A 27 -9.54 -2.00 0.55
C TYR A 27 -9.65 -2.63 1.94
N ASN A 28 -9.03 -2.03 2.96
CA ASN A 28 -9.08 -2.53 4.33
C ASN A 28 -10.51 -2.46 4.91
N ILE A 29 -11.24 -1.38 4.61
CA ILE A 29 -12.65 -1.26 5.01
C ILE A 29 -13.50 -2.35 4.36
N VAL A 30 -13.36 -2.55 3.05
CA VAL A 30 -14.08 -3.60 2.31
C VAL A 30 -13.73 -4.98 2.85
N PHE A 31 -12.47 -5.22 3.19
CA PHE A 31 -12.04 -6.48 3.77
C PHE A 31 -12.70 -6.77 5.13
N ILE A 32 -12.76 -5.78 6.01
CA ILE A 32 -13.41 -5.92 7.33
C ILE A 32 -14.93 -6.12 7.16
N VAL A 33 -15.55 -5.35 6.26
CA VAL A 33 -17.00 -5.49 5.97
C VAL A 33 -17.29 -6.88 5.40
N PHE A 34 -16.44 -7.37 4.49
CA PHE A 34 -16.57 -8.72 3.95
C PHE A 34 -16.44 -9.79 5.05
N ALA A 35 -15.47 -9.63 5.96
CA ALA A 35 -15.33 -10.52 7.11
C ALA A 35 -16.59 -10.52 8.00
N SER A 36 -17.21 -9.36 8.19
CA SER A 36 -18.44 -9.23 9.01
C SER A 36 -19.66 -9.88 8.36
N SER A 37 -19.64 -10.12 7.05
CA SER A 37 -20.73 -10.80 6.33
C SER A 37 -20.63 -12.33 6.37
N MET A 38 -19.57 -12.89 6.94
CA MET A 38 -19.38 -14.32 7.05
C MET A 38 -20.32 -14.97 8.08
N PRO A 39 -20.61 -16.29 8.00
CA PRO A 39 -21.49 -16.98 8.94
C PRO A 39 -21.10 -16.88 10.41
N GLN A 40 -19.81 -16.72 10.70
CA GLN A 40 -19.29 -16.46 12.05
C GLN A 40 -18.57 -15.10 12.08
N PRO A 41 -19.31 -13.97 12.11
CA PRO A 41 -18.72 -12.64 11.92
C PRO A 41 -17.65 -12.29 12.95
N LYS A 42 -17.85 -12.63 14.22
CA LYS A 42 -16.90 -12.31 15.29
C LYS A 42 -15.54 -12.98 15.07
N PHE A 43 -15.56 -14.24 14.66
CA PHE A 43 -14.35 -15.02 14.37
C PHE A 43 -13.66 -14.49 13.11
N ALA A 44 -14.42 -14.27 12.04
CA ALA A 44 -13.90 -13.76 10.77
C ALA A 44 -13.27 -12.36 10.92
N VAL A 45 -13.92 -11.45 11.64
CA VAL A 45 -13.39 -10.10 11.91
C VAL A 45 -12.13 -10.18 12.79
N GLY A 46 -12.09 -11.09 13.77
CA GLY A 46 -10.89 -11.33 14.58
C GLY A 46 -9.70 -11.78 13.74
N ILE A 47 -9.92 -12.74 12.83
CA ILE A 47 -8.89 -13.20 11.88
C ILE A 47 -8.48 -12.05 10.94
N ALA A 48 -9.43 -11.29 10.41
CA ALA A 48 -9.13 -10.17 9.52
C ALA A 48 -8.24 -9.12 10.19
N ASN A 49 -8.52 -8.76 11.43
CA ASN A 49 -7.68 -7.83 12.20
C ASN A 49 -6.28 -8.39 12.44
N PHE A 50 -6.16 -9.67 12.72
CA PHE A 50 -4.86 -10.34 12.86
C PHE A 50 -4.07 -10.33 11.54
N ILE A 51 -4.73 -10.62 10.42
CA ILE A 51 -4.15 -10.62 9.08
C ILE A 51 -3.56 -9.26 8.71
N VAL A 52 -4.26 -8.17 9.04
CA VAL A 52 -3.79 -6.81 8.78
C VAL A 52 -2.49 -6.48 9.53
N LEU A 53 -2.23 -7.16 10.64
CA LEU A 53 -1.00 -6.96 11.42
C LEU A 53 0.22 -7.73 10.87
N ILE A 54 -0.02 -8.82 10.13
CA ILE A 54 1.07 -9.68 9.62
C ILE A 54 2.12 -8.92 8.80
N PRO A 55 1.74 -8.07 7.83
CA PRO A 55 2.74 -7.32 7.04
C PRO A 55 3.69 -6.48 7.87
N THR A 56 3.24 -6.00 9.03
CA THR A 56 4.07 -5.19 9.93
C THR A 56 5.35 -5.92 10.36
N PHE A 57 5.28 -7.23 10.56
CA PHE A 57 6.46 -8.03 10.91
C PHE A 57 7.48 -8.12 9.77
N PHE A 58 7.02 -7.99 8.54
CA PHE A 58 7.86 -8.06 7.36
C PHE A 58 8.38 -6.71 6.88
N THR A 59 7.92 -5.61 7.46
CA THR A 59 8.26 -4.24 7.02
C THR A 59 9.77 -4.00 6.94
N VAL A 60 10.54 -4.48 7.92
CA VAL A 60 12.00 -4.33 7.94
C VAL A 60 12.65 -5.07 6.76
N PHE A 61 12.25 -6.32 6.51
CA PHE A 61 12.77 -7.12 5.40
C PHE A 61 12.41 -6.51 4.05
N VAL A 62 11.18 -6.05 3.92
CA VAL A 62 10.68 -5.38 2.71
C VAL A 62 11.46 -4.09 2.45
N GLY A 63 11.71 -3.29 3.49
CA GLY A 63 12.52 -2.08 3.41
C GLY A 63 13.95 -2.37 2.94
N MET A 64 14.59 -3.39 3.52
CA MET A 64 15.93 -3.81 3.11
C MET A 64 15.97 -4.26 1.63
N GLN A 65 14.96 -4.98 1.19
CA GLN A 65 14.86 -5.41 -0.20
C GLN A 65 14.63 -4.22 -1.15
N ALA A 66 13.81 -3.26 -0.74
CA ALA A 66 13.59 -2.03 -1.50
C ALA A 66 14.89 -1.22 -1.67
N ASP A 67 15.70 -1.13 -0.62
CA ASP A 67 16.99 -0.43 -0.65
C ASP A 67 17.98 -1.09 -1.64
N LYS A 68 17.94 -2.42 -1.77
CA LYS A 68 18.80 -3.18 -2.69
C LYS A 68 18.34 -3.13 -4.14
N THR A 69 17.12 -2.70 -4.42
CA THR A 69 16.58 -2.66 -5.78
C THR A 69 17.26 -1.57 -6.60
N ARG A 70 17.81 -1.93 -7.78
CA ARG A 70 18.55 -1.00 -8.63
C ARG A 70 17.65 -0.13 -9.51
N GLN A 71 16.63 -0.72 -10.13
CA GLN A 71 15.68 -0.03 -11.04
C GLN A 71 14.39 0.33 -10.31
N LYS A 72 14.49 1.21 -9.32
CA LYS A 72 13.37 1.53 -8.42
C LYS A 72 12.14 2.05 -9.15
N ALA A 73 12.30 2.97 -10.10
CA ALA A 73 11.17 3.55 -10.85
C ALA A 73 10.42 2.48 -11.67
N ARG A 74 11.13 1.58 -12.32
CA ARG A 74 10.53 0.49 -13.12
C ARG A 74 9.75 -0.48 -12.22
N TRP A 75 10.35 -0.89 -11.12
CA TRP A 75 9.70 -1.76 -10.14
C TRP A 75 8.47 -1.10 -9.52
N LEU A 76 8.55 0.20 -9.23
CA LEU A 76 7.42 0.98 -8.71
C LEU A 76 6.22 0.92 -9.66
N ILE A 77 6.45 1.09 -10.95
CA ILE A 77 5.40 1.02 -11.98
C ILE A 77 4.80 -0.39 -12.05
N HIS A 78 5.64 -1.43 -12.14
CA HIS A 78 5.16 -2.82 -12.24
C HIS A 78 4.37 -3.24 -11.00
N LEU A 79 4.84 -2.89 -9.81
CA LEU A 79 4.14 -3.18 -8.56
C LEU A 79 2.81 -2.43 -8.46
N GLY A 80 2.74 -1.22 -9.02
CA GLY A 80 1.48 -0.47 -9.12
C GLY A 80 0.44 -1.19 -9.96
N TYR A 81 0.81 -1.73 -11.12
CA TYR A 81 -0.09 -2.54 -11.93
C TYR A 81 -0.49 -3.84 -11.24
N LEU A 82 0.45 -4.52 -10.60
CA LEU A 82 0.17 -5.72 -9.83
C LEU A 82 -0.83 -5.44 -8.70
N GLN A 83 -0.65 -4.36 -7.97
CA GLN A 83 -1.55 -3.97 -6.89
C GLN A 83 -2.95 -3.63 -7.40
N ALA A 84 -3.05 -2.92 -8.52
CA ALA A 84 -4.34 -2.65 -9.16
C ALA A 84 -5.05 -3.96 -9.56
N PHE A 85 -4.32 -4.92 -10.11
CA PHE A 85 -4.86 -6.25 -10.44
C PHE A 85 -5.37 -6.98 -9.19
N LEU A 86 -4.61 -6.95 -8.09
CA LEU A 86 -5.02 -7.56 -6.83
C LEU A 86 -6.31 -6.92 -6.28
N PHE A 87 -6.45 -5.61 -6.38
CA PHE A 87 -7.67 -4.91 -5.94
C PHE A 87 -8.89 -5.32 -6.76
N ILE A 88 -8.73 -5.46 -8.08
CA ILE A 88 -9.81 -5.94 -8.96
C ILE A 88 -10.20 -7.38 -8.58
N LEU A 89 -9.20 -8.24 -8.36
CA LEU A 89 -9.42 -9.64 -7.99
C LEU A 89 -10.20 -9.74 -6.68
N VAL A 90 -9.83 -8.97 -5.67
CA VAL A 90 -10.53 -8.92 -4.38
C VAL A 90 -11.96 -8.43 -4.55
N ALA A 91 -12.18 -7.38 -5.35
CA ALA A 91 -13.50 -6.86 -5.63
C ALA A 91 -14.43 -7.92 -6.24
N LEU A 92 -13.88 -8.79 -7.11
CA LEU A 92 -14.64 -9.91 -7.68
C LEU A 92 -14.92 -11.01 -6.66
N LEU A 93 -13.95 -11.33 -5.81
CA LEU A 93 -14.08 -12.39 -4.79
C LEU A 93 -15.04 -12.00 -3.66
N THR A 94 -15.16 -10.72 -3.31
CA THR A 94 -16.05 -10.26 -2.25
C THR A 94 -17.55 -10.41 -2.59
N LYS A 95 -17.87 -10.71 -3.84
CA LYS A 95 -19.25 -11.03 -4.25
C LYS A 95 -19.73 -12.38 -3.72
N SER A 96 -18.83 -13.27 -3.33
CA SER A 96 -19.13 -14.62 -2.84
C SER A 96 -18.78 -14.73 -1.36
N ALA A 97 -19.78 -14.99 -0.51
CA ALA A 97 -19.61 -15.13 0.94
C ALA A 97 -19.25 -16.57 1.34
N SER A 98 -18.20 -17.15 0.75
CA SER A 98 -17.70 -18.48 1.10
C SER A 98 -16.40 -18.40 1.91
N TYR A 99 -16.13 -19.42 2.73
CA TYR A 99 -14.87 -19.49 3.48
C TYR A 99 -13.65 -19.58 2.58
N LEU A 100 -13.76 -20.23 1.42
CA LEU A 100 -12.68 -20.29 0.44
C LEU A 100 -12.37 -18.91 -0.13
N ALA A 101 -13.41 -18.14 -0.49
CA ALA A 101 -13.24 -16.76 -0.93
C ALA A 101 -12.63 -15.89 0.17
N PHE A 102 -13.06 -16.05 1.43
CA PHE A 102 -12.51 -15.33 2.57
C PHE A 102 -11.02 -15.65 2.77
N ALA A 103 -10.62 -16.92 2.75
CA ALA A 103 -9.22 -17.32 2.88
C ALA A 103 -8.36 -16.74 1.75
N THR A 104 -8.86 -16.75 0.52
CA THR A 104 -8.17 -16.16 -0.63
C THR A 104 -8.02 -14.65 -0.47
N VAL A 105 -9.04 -13.95 -0.02
CA VAL A 105 -9.01 -12.50 0.24
C VAL A 105 -8.01 -12.18 1.36
N CYS A 106 -7.95 -12.96 2.42
CA CYS A 106 -6.95 -12.82 3.48
C CYS A 106 -5.52 -12.89 2.94
N PHE A 107 -5.26 -13.89 2.11
CA PHE A 107 -3.94 -14.09 1.49
C PHE A 107 -3.57 -12.92 0.57
N LEU A 108 -4.51 -12.48 -0.26
CA LEU A 108 -4.32 -11.33 -1.15
C LEU A 108 -4.12 -10.02 -0.38
N ASN A 109 -4.77 -9.87 0.77
CA ASN A 109 -4.58 -8.71 1.64
C ASN A 109 -3.14 -8.62 2.14
N ILE A 110 -2.58 -9.72 2.64
CA ILE A 110 -1.17 -9.77 3.08
C ILE A 110 -0.24 -9.37 1.94
N PHE A 111 -0.43 -9.93 0.75
CA PHE A 111 0.37 -9.60 -0.42
C PHE A 111 0.27 -8.13 -0.82
N SER A 112 -0.95 -7.60 -0.84
CA SER A 112 -1.20 -6.20 -1.18
C SER A 112 -0.49 -5.24 -0.23
N ASP A 113 -0.54 -5.52 1.07
CA ASP A 113 0.10 -4.68 2.09
C ASP A 113 1.64 -4.76 1.99
N ILE A 114 2.19 -5.94 1.74
CA ILE A 114 3.63 -6.11 1.50
C ILE A 114 4.07 -5.33 0.25
N ILE A 115 3.30 -5.38 -0.83
CA ILE A 115 3.57 -4.62 -2.06
C ILE A 115 3.50 -3.12 -1.77
N SER A 116 2.53 -2.67 -0.98
CA SER A 116 2.39 -1.26 -0.59
C SER A 116 3.61 -0.77 0.20
N ASP A 117 4.08 -1.55 1.16
CA ASP A 117 5.30 -1.24 1.93
C ASP A 117 6.53 -1.20 1.04
N TYR A 118 6.66 -2.15 0.13
CA TYR A 118 7.77 -2.20 -0.83
C TYR A 118 7.76 -0.97 -1.75
N ARG A 119 6.60 -0.58 -2.27
CA ARG A 119 6.45 0.63 -3.09
C ARG A 119 6.82 1.90 -2.30
N SER A 120 6.40 1.99 -1.05
CA SER A 120 6.77 3.12 -0.17
C SER A 120 8.28 3.19 0.03
N GLY A 121 8.94 2.06 0.24
CA GLY A 121 10.38 1.97 0.37
C GLY A 121 11.14 2.35 -0.92
N LEU A 122 10.55 2.09 -2.08
CA LEU A 122 11.11 2.51 -3.37
C LEU A 122 10.93 4.00 -3.64
N GLN A 123 9.84 4.61 -3.18
CA GLN A 123 9.53 6.02 -3.41
C GLN A 123 10.51 6.96 -2.71
N MET A 124 10.92 6.64 -1.49
CA MET A 124 11.78 7.52 -0.69
C MET A 124 13.15 7.79 -1.33
N PRO A 125 13.91 6.76 -1.78
CA PRO A 125 15.18 7.00 -2.49
C PRO A 125 15.03 7.76 -3.80
N ILE A 126 13.94 7.55 -4.54
CA ILE A 126 13.64 8.30 -5.76
C ILE A 126 13.44 9.77 -5.43
N LEU A 127 12.71 10.05 -4.35
CA LEU A 127 12.49 11.41 -3.87
C LEU A 127 13.80 12.09 -3.47
N GLN A 128 14.65 11.41 -2.70
CA GLN A 128 15.97 11.92 -2.29
C GLN A 128 16.86 12.30 -3.48
N LYS A 129 16.81 11.49 -4.54
CA LYS A 129 17.65 11.68 -5.73
C LYS A 129 17.21 12.84 -6.60
N ASN A 130 15.93 13.18 -6.62
CA ASN A 130 15.32 14.12 -7.54
C ASN A 130 14.85 15.44 -6.89
N VAL A 131 14.96 15.56 -5.56
CA VAL A 131 14.62 16.77 -4.81
C VAL A 131 15.92 17.42 -4.33
N GLU A 132 16.04 18.75 -4.47
CA GLU A 132 17.20 19.49 -3.97
C GLU A 132 17.33 19.32 -2.45
N GLU A 133 18.57 19.25 -1.97
CA GLU A 133 18.88 19.01 -0.56
C GLU A 133 18.18 19.99 0.38
N LYS A 134 18.09 21.26 0.00
CA LYS A 134 17.39 22.31 0.75
C LYS A 134 15.89 22.07 0.91
N ASP A 135 15.29 21.31 -0.02
CA ASP A 135 13.84 21.03 -0.06
C ASP A 135 13.48 19.67 0.53
N LEU A 136 14.47 18.84 0.89
CA LEU A 136 14.24 17.49 1.44
C LEU A 136 13.43 17.52 2.73
N MET A 137 13.66 18.47 3.60
CA MET A 137 12.92 18.60 4.86
C MET A 137 11.42 18.83 4.61
N GLU A 138 11.10 19.74 3.66
CA GLU A 138 9.72 19.99 3.25
C GLU A 138 9.09 18.75 2.61
N ALA A 139 9.84 18.06 1.73
CA ALA A 139 9.39 16.84 1.07
C ALA A 139 9.08 15.73 2.07
N TYR A 140 9.94 15.49 3.04
CA TYR A 140 9.72 14.49 4.08
C TYR A 140 8.54 14.84 4.97
N SER A 141 8.45 16.09 5.40
CA SER A 141 7.34 16.56 6.24
C SER A 141 6.00 16.39 5.54
N PHE A 142 5.91 16.76 4.27
CA PHE A 142 4.71 16.60 3.46
C PHE A 142 4.35 15.12 3.27
N THR A 143 5.34 14.27 3.01
CA THR A 143 5.15 12.83 2.87
C THR A 143 4.62 12.21 4.17
N GLN A 144 5.15 12.62 5.32
CA GLN A 144 4.68 12.14 6.62
C GLN A 144 3.23 12.59 6.91
N LEU A 145 2.87 13.82 6.55
CA LEU A 145 1.50 14.29 6.68
C LEU A 145 0.50 13.43 5.87
N LEU A 146 0.88 13.01 4.67
CA LEU A 146 0.04 12.15 3.84
C LEU A 146 -0.09 10.73 4.42
N THR A 147 0.88 10.27 5.21
CA THR A 147 0.89 8.92 5.78
C THR A 147 0.00 8.82 7.03
N PHE A 148 -0.17 9.91 7.73
CA PHE A 148 -1.08 10.01 8.88
C PHE A 148 -2.49 10.43 8.44
#